data_0715e6a71446fa2c0250bbc9babe595d
#
_entry.id   0715e6a71446fa2c0250bbc9babe595d
#
_cell.length_a   1.000
_cell.length_b   1.000
_cell.length_c   1.000
_cell.angle_alpha   90.00
_cell.angle_beta   90.00
_cell.angle_gamma   90.00
#
_symmetry.space_group_name_H-M   'P 1'
#
loop_
_entity.id
_entity.type
_entity.pdbx_description
1 polymer ?
#
loop_
_entity_poly.entity_id
_entity_poly.type
_entity_poly.pdbx_seq_one_letter_code
_entity_poly.pdbx_strand_id
1 'polypeptide(L)'
;MVSVNEFPLATANEIPGFKIIETKGFVYGLTVRSRGVGGQVSAGLLPLVGSEEIKEYISMMEDSRAMMEDSRDETLERLIEHAKQLGGNAIVAVRFDSNDISNVMQEILAYGTAVVVEKEE
;
A
#
# COMPACT_ATOMS: atom_id res chain seq x y z
N MET A 1 -7.04 5.57 -14.79
CA MET A 1 -6.58 4.92 -13.55
C MET A 1 -7.66 3.97 -13.05
N VAL A 2 -7.32 2.72 -12.83
CA VAL A 2 -8.31 1.75 -12.39
C VAL A 2 -8.48 1.88 -10.89
N SER A 3 -9.72 2.04 -10.45
CA SER A 3 -10.05 2.02 -9.04
C SER A 3 -9.78 0.63 -8.44
N VAL A 4 -9.31 0.56 -7.21
CA VAL A 4 -9.15 -0.70 -6.49
C VAL A 4 -10.48 -1.47 -6.46
N ASN A 5 -11.61 -0.76 -6.45
CA ASN A 5 -12.94 -1.37 -6.41
C ASN A 5 -13.37 -2.03 -7.74
N GLU A 6 -12.71 -1.67 -8.85
CA GLU A 6 -13.03 -2.23 -10.17
C GLU A 6 -12.22 -3.47 -10.51
N PHE A 7 -11.19 -3.76 -9.73
CA PHE A 7 -10.32 -4.89 -9.94
C PHE A 7 -10.34 -5.74 -8.65
N PRO A 8 -10.95 -6.93 -8.66
CA PRO A 8 -11.07 -7.73 -7.46
C PRO A 8 -9.73 -8.07 -6.82
N LEU A 9 -9.62 -7.80 -5.53
CA LEU A 9 -8.45 -8.12 -4.70
C LEU A 9 -8.94 -8.88 -3.49
N ALA A 10 -8.23 -9.94 -3.12
CA ALA A 10 -8.56 -10.72 -1.93
C ALA A 10 -7.31 -11.07 -1.14
N THR A 11 -7.40 -11.01 0.17
CA THR A 11 -6.36 -11.54 1.06
C THR A 11 -6.45 -13.05 1.20
N ALA A 12 -7.63 -13.62 0.89
CA ALA A 12 -7.85 -15.05 0.84
C ALA A 12 -7.31 -15.63 -0.48
N ASN A 13 -7.33 -16.94 -0.59
CA ASN A 13 -6.86 -17.65 -1.78
C ASN A 13 -7.90 -17.72 -2.90
N GLU A 14 -9.08 -17.19 -2.67
CA GLU A 14 -10.16 -17.18 -3.65
C GLU A 14 -11.02 -15.93 -3.46
N ILE A 15 -11.82 -15.62 -4.47
CA ILE A 15 -12.71 -14.46 -4.46
C ILE A 15 -14.12 -14.99 -4.48
N PRO A 16 -14.93 -14.72 -3.43
CA PRO A 16 -16.32 -15.18 -3.40
C PRO A 16 -17.11 -14.73 -4.64
N GLY A 17 -17.86 -15.65 -5.23
CA GLY A 17 -18.65 -15.38 -6.42
C GLY A 17 -17.86 -15.47 -7.73
N PHE A 18 -16.57 -15.81 -7.68
CA PHE A 18 -15.73 -15.97 -8.86
C PHE A 18 -14.98 -17.28 -8.83
N LYS A 19 -14.72 -17.79 -10.02
CA LYS A 19 -13.95 -19.02 -10.20
C LYS A 19 -12.62 -18.68 -10.86
N ILE A 20 -11.53 -19.16 -10.28
CA ILE A 20 -10.20 -19.00 -10.86
C ILE A 20 -10.04 -20.00 -11.99
N ILE A 21 -9.80 -19.49 -13.20
CA ILE A 21 -9.63 -20.35 -14.38
C ILE A 21 -8.19 -20.41 -14.86
N GLU A 22 -7.35 -19.48 -14.43
CA GLU A 22 -5.93 -19.47 -14.80
C GLU A 22 -5.15 -18.70 -13.75
N THR A 23 -3.96 -19.17 -13.44
CA THR A 23 -3.00 -18.49 -12.57
C THR A 23 -1.93 -17.86 -13.43
N LYS A 24 -1.75 -16.55 -13.31
CA LYS A 24 -0.77 -15.81 -14.11
C LYS A 24 0.59 -15.70 -13.42
N GLY A 25 0.62 -15.71 -12.10
CA GLY A 25 1.85 -15.71 -11.35
C GLY A 25 1.96 -14.61 -10.32
N PHE A 26 3.14 -14.52 -9.72
CA PHE A 26 3.46 -13.56 -8.68
C PHE A 26 3.46 -12.13 -9.22
N VAL A 27 2.84 -11.24 -8.48
CA VAL A 27 2.83 -9.80 -8.78
C VAL A 27 3.13 -9.01 -7.52
N TYR A 28 3.63 -7.81 -7.71
CA TYR A 28 3.93 -6.92 -6.61
C TYR A 28 3.78 -5.46 -7.02
N GLY A 29 3.60 -4.61 -6.03
CA GLY A 29 3.66 -3.17 -6.16
C GLY A 29 4.51 -2.64 -5.03
N LEU A 30 5.33 -1.65 -5.32
CA LEU A 30 6.29 -1.09 -4.37
C LEU A 30 6.19 0.43 -4.38
N THR A 31 6.16 1.00 -3.19
CA THR A 31 6.24 2.45 -3.02
C THR A 31 7.27 2.76 -1.94
N VAL A 32 8.17 3.67 -2.24
CA VAL A 32 9.15 4.18 -1.28
C VAL A 32 8.78 5.61 -0.95
N ARG A 33 8.63 5.89 0.34
CA ARG A 33 8.31 7.23 0.83
C ARG A 33 9.38 7.72 1.79
N SER A 34 9.72 8.98 1.64
CA SER A 34 10.49 9.69 2.62
C SER A 34 9.58 9.99 3.81
N ARG A 35 10.06 9.73 5.03
CA ARG A 35 9.36 10.17 6.23
C ARG A 35 9.36 11.68 6.34
N GLY A 36 10.12 12.32 5.47
CA GLY A 36 10.21 13.76 5.37
C GLY A 36 11.12 14.36 6.41
N VAL A 37 11.63 15.51 6.06
CA VAL A 37 12.42 16.35 6.95
C VAL A 37 11.61 16.68 8.21
N GLY A 38 10.29 16.72 8.09
CA GLY A 38 9.39 17.02 9.19
C GLY A 38 9.50 16.06 10.36
N GLY A 39 9.64 14.75 10.10
CA GLY A 39 9.79 13.76 11.16
C GLY A 39 11.05 13.94 11.99
N GLN A 40 12.17 14.24 11.35
CA GLN A 40 13.43 14.48 12.01
C GLN A 40 13.44 15.82 12.75
N VAL A 41 12.88 16.84 12.14
CA VAL A 41 12.76 18.16 12.78
C VAL A 41 11.89 18.08 14.03
N SER A 42 10.78 17.34 13.95
CA SER A 42 9.91 17.15 15.10
C SER A 42 10.63 16.47 16.26
N ALA A 43 11.40 15.44 16.00
CA ALA A 43 12.15 14.73 17.01
C ALA A 43 13.21 15.63 17.65
N GLY A 44 13.84 16.49 16.87
CA GLY A 44 14.81 17.44 17.37
C GLY A 44 14.22 18.57 18.21
N LEU A 45 12.97 18.92 17.95
CA LEU A 45 12.28 19.98 18.65
C LEU A 45 11.54 19.52 19.90
N LEU A 46 11.26 18.23 20.02
CA LEU A 46 10.53 17.67 21.17
C LEU A 46 11.07 18.10 22.53
N PRO A 47 12.38 18.14 22.78
CA PRO A 47 12.92 18.59 24.07
C PRO A 47 12.69 20.07 24.37
N LEU A 48 12.28 20.86 23.39
CA LEU A 48 12.07 22.30 23.56
C LEU A 48 10.60 22.67 23.77
N VAL A 49 9.76 21.69 24.02
CA VAL A 49 8.34 21.76 23.78
C VAL A 49 7.53 22.48 24.84
N GLY A 50 6.75 23.50 24.42
CA GLY A 50 5.54 23.95 25.06
C GLY A 50 4.31 23.31 24.41
N SER A 51 3.11 23.72 24.87
CA SER A 51 1.86 23.08 24.43
C SER A 51 1.55 23.26 22.93
N GLU A 52 1.99 24.34 22.31
CA GLU A 52 1.77 24.57 20.89
C GLU A 52 2.64 23.66 20.04
N GLU A 53 3.85 23.38 20.45
CA GLU A 53 4.77 22.50 19.76
C GLU A 53 4.31 21.05 19.83
N ILE A 54 3.64 20.66 20.91
CA ILE A 54 3.00 19.33 21.02
C ILE A 54 1.89 19.21 19.99
N LYS A 55 1.09 20.26 19.79
CA LYS A 55 0.04 20.26 18.77
C LYS A 55 0.60 20.13 17.36
N GLU A 56 1.69 20.82 17.07
CA GLU A 56 2.37 20.70 15.78
C GLU A 56 2.89 19.29 15.57
N TYR A 57 3.48 18.70 16.60
CA TYR A 57 3.97 17.32 16.53
C TYR A 57 2.83 16.34 16.24
N ILE A 58 1.69 16.48 16.92
CA ILE A 58 0.51 15.63 16.69
C ILE A 58 0.01 15.81 15.24
N SER A 59 -0.05 17.05 14.76
CA SER A 59 -0.44 17.34 13.39
C SER A 59 0.47 16.66 12.37
N MET A 60 1.79 16.69 12.62
CA MET A 60 2.76 16.03 11.75
C MET A 60 2.60 14.51 11.78
N MET A 61 2.26 13.93 12.92
CA MET A 61 1.97 12.50 13.01
C MET A 61 0.71 12.14 12.21
N GLU A 62 -0.31 12.97 12.24
CA GLU A 62 -1.52 12.78 11.45
C GLU A 62 -1.23 12.89 9.94
N ASP A 63 -0.42 13.86 9.54
CA ASP A 63 0.03 14.00 8.15
C ASP A 63 0.83 12.77 7.70
N SER A 64 1.68 12.23 8.56
CA SER A 64 2.44 11.01 8.26
C SER A 64 1.52 9.81 8.06
N ARG A 65 0.46 9.72 8.86
CA ARG A 65 -0.53 8.65 8.70
C ARG A 65 -1.25 8.77 7.35
N ALA A 66 -1.69 9.97 6.98
CA ALA A 66 -2.32 10.23 5.70
C ALA A 66 -1.39 9.87 4.54
N MET A 67 -0.12 10.21 4.63
CA MET A 67 0.89 9.84 3.64
C MET A 67 1.04 8.32 3.52
N MET A 68 0.97 7.59 4.61
CA MET A 68 1.03 6.12 4.58
C MET A 68 -0.19 5.51 3.89
N GLU A 69 -1.37 6.06 4.11
CA GLU A 69 -2.58 5.61 3.44
C GLU A 69 -2.50 5.87 1.93
N ASP A 70 -2.06 7.06 1.53
CA ASP A 70 -1.84 7.38 0.12
C ASP A 70 -0.80 6.44 -0.51
N SER A 71 0.25 6.09 0.23
CA SER A 71 1.28 5.18 -0.25
C SER A 71 0.75 3.76 -0.44
N ARG A 72 -0.17 3.32 0.42
CA ARG A 72 -0.83 2.02 0.26
C ARG A 72 -1.69 2.00 -1.00
N ASP A 73 -2.46 3.04 -1.23
CA ASP A 73 -3.31 3.15 -2.43
C ASP A 73 -2.44 3.13 -3.70
N GLU A 74 -1.37 3.90 -3.71
CA GLU A 74 -0.42 3.91 -4.81
C GLU A 74 0.23 2.54 -5.03
N THR A 75 0.57 1.86 -3.94
CA THR A 75 1.15 0.52 -3.99
C THR A 75 0.16 -0.48 -4.58
N LEU A 76 -1.12 -0.39 -4.20
CA LEU A 76 -2.17 -1.24 -4.77
C LEU A 76 -2.39 -0.96 -6.25
N GLU A 77 -2.34 0.29 -6.67
CA GLU A 77 -2.44 0.65 -8.08
C GLU A 77 -1.30 0.03 -8.90
N ARG A 78 -0.09 0.05 -8.38
CA ARG A 78 1.06 -0.57 -9.02
C ARG A 78 0.93 -2.09 -9.07
N LEU A 79 0.40 -2.69 -8.02
CA LEU A 79 0.12 -4.12 -7.97
C LEU A 79 -0.88 -4.51 -9.07
N ILE A 80 -1.98 -3.76 -9.18
CA ILE A 80 -3.02 -3.98 -10.18
C ILE A 80 -2.44 -3.83 -11.60
N GLU A 81 -1.65 -2.81 -11.82
CA GLU A 81 -1.01 -2.58 -13.11
C GLU A 81 -0.11 -3.76 -13.50
N HIS A 82 0.67 -4.28 -12.55
CA HIS A 82 1.52 -5.44 -12.79
C HIS A 82 0.66 -6.66 -13.18
N ALA A 83 -0.44 -6.89 -12.46
CA ALA A 83 -1.35 -8.00 -12.77
C ALA A 83 -1.95 -7.86 -14.17
N LYS A 84 -2.33 -6.65 -14.58
CA LYS A 84 -2.83 -6.38 -15.92
C LYS A 84 -1.80 -6.68 -16.99
N GLN A 85 -0.54 -6.33 -16.73
CA GLN A 85 0.56 -6.61 -17.67
C GLN A 85 0.72 -8.12 -17.91
N LEU A 86 0.43 -8.94 -16.91
CA LEU A 86 0.46 -10.39 -17.04
C LEU A 86 -0.83 -10.98 -17.63
N GLY A 87 -1.84 -10.16 -17.83
CA GLY A 87 -3.12 -10.59 -18.37
C GLY A 87 -4.11 -11.09 -17.31
N GLY A 88 -3.86 -10.82 -16.04
CA GLY A 88 -4.79 -11.13 -14.95
C GLY A 88 -5.93 -10.13 -14.86
N ASN A 89 -7.02 -10.55 -14.28
CA ASN A 89 -8.15 -9.67 -13.98
C ASN A 89 -8.54 -9.65 -12.51
N ALA A 90 -7.76 -10.32 -11.67
CA ALA A 90 -7.95 -10.34 -10.23
C ALA A 90 -6.62 -10.69 -9.55
N ILE A 91 -6.52 -10.45 -8.25
CA ILE A 91 -5.35 -10.80 -7.46
C ILE A 91 -5.83 -11.45 -6.17
N VAL A 92 -5.29 -12.60 -5.84
CA VAL A 92 -5.59 -13.33 -4.61
C VAL A 92 -4.36 -13.40 -3.71
N ALA A 93 -4.57 -13.76 -2.45
CA ALA A 93 -3.54 -13.88 -1.44
C ALA A 93 -2.71 -12.60 -1.30
N VAL A 94 -3.38 -11.45 -1.37
CA VAL A 94 -2.72 -10.15 -1.26
C VAL A 94 -2.19 -9.95 0.16
N ARG A 95 -0.95 -9.52 0.26
CA ARG A 95 -0.29 -9.19 1.53
C ARG A 95 0.43 -7.86 1.40
N PHE A 96 0.56 -7.18 2.50
CA PHE A 96 1.37 -5.97 2.63
C PHE A 96 2.57 -6.25 3.53
N ASP A 97 3.67 -5.62 3.19
CA ASP A 97 4.86 -5.59 4.03
C ASP A 97 5.37 -4.16 4.06
N SER A 98 5.90 -3.75 5.19
CA SER A 98 6.39 -2.40 5.38
C SER A 98 7.75 -2.47 6.07
N ASN A 99 8.74 -1.84 5.47
CA ASN A 99 10.11 -1.88 5.97
C ASN A 99 10.70 -0.47 6.03
N ASP A 100 11.48 -0.23 7.08
CA ASP A 100 12.27 0.99 7.18
C ASP A 100 13.59 0.76 6.44
N ILE A 101 13.80 1.49 5.34
CA ILE A 101 15.05 1.42 4.58
C ILE A 101 16.13 2.23 5.29
N SER A 102 15.72 3.34 5.91
CA SER A 102 16.60 4.21 6.67
C SER A 102 15.77 5.02 7.67
N ASN A 103 16.40 5.87 8.43
CA ASN A 103 15.70 6.74 9.40
C ASN A 103 14.69 7.67 8.73
N VAL A 104 14.83 7.93 7.44
CA VAL A 104 14.01 8.88 6.69
C VAL A 104 13.19 8.24 5.58
N MET A 105 13.37 6.96 5.30
CA MET A 105 12.71 6.29 4.18
C MET A 105 12.00 5.02 4.62
N GLN A 106 10.79 4.85 4.11
CA GLN A 106 9.99 3.66 4.37
C GLN A 106 9.54 3.06 3.04
N GLU A 107 9.60 1.75 2.97
CA GLU A 107 9.12 0.96 1.85
C GLU A 107 7.78 0.33 2.20
N ILE A 108 6.83 0.41 1.28
CA ILE A 108 5.57 -0.33 1.36
C ILE A 108 5.49 -1.23 0.15
N LEU A 109 5.34 -2.52 0.42
CA LEU A 109 5.25 -3.56 -0.58
C LEU A 109 3.88 -4.24 -0.50
N ALA A 110 3.21 -4.38 -1.63
CA ALA A 110 2.04 -5.24 -1.75
C ALA A 110 2.39 -6.34 -2.74
N TYR A 111 1.99 -7.57 -2.44
CA TYR A 111 2.25 -8.69 -3.31
C TYR A 111 1.10 -9.69 -3.25
N GLY A 112 1.03 -10.52 -4.25
CA GLY A 112 0.00 -11.54 -4.35
C GLY A 112 0.15 -12.36 -5.62
N THR A 113 -0.90 -13.06 -5.99
CA THR A 113 -0.93 -13.88 -7.20
C THR A 113 -1.97 -13.34 -8.15
N ALA A 114 -1.54 -12.99 -9.35
CA ALA A 114 -2.46 -12.58 -10.41
C ALA A 114 -3.14 -13.80 -11.00
N VAL A 115 -4.45 -13.72 -11.16
CA VAL A 115 -5.27 -14.80 -11.69
C VAL A 115 -6.26 -14.25 -12.71
N VAL A 116 -6.80 -15.15 -13.53
CA VAL A 116 -7.96 -14.86 -14.35
C VAL A 116 -9.15 -15.54 -13.69
N VAL A 117 -10.19 -14.77 -13.44
CA VAL A 117 -11.41 -15.26 -12.81
C VAL A 117 -12.59 -15.04 -13.73
N GLU A 118 -13.59 -15.89 -13.58
CA GLU A 118 -14.90 -15.76 -14.19
C GLU A 118 -15.96 -15.76 -13.10
N LYS A 119 -17.01 -15.00 -13.34
CA LYS A 119 -18.13 -14.96 -12.41
C LYS A 119 -18.81 -16.33 -12.35
N GLU A 120 -19.05 -16.82 -11.15
CA GLU A 120 -19.82 -18.05 -10.94
C GLU A 120 -21.30 -17.78 -11.16
N GLU A 121 -21.96 -18.69 -11.83
CA GLU A 121 -23.41 -18.65 -12.02
C GLU A 121 -24.16 -19.30 -10.84
#